data_a93b4119557a851bac75aab99869d962
#
_entry.id   a93b4119557a851bac75aab99869d962
#
_cell.length_a   1.000
_cell.length_b   1.000
_cell.length_c   1.000
_cell.angle_alpha   90.00
_cell.angle_beta   90.00
_cell.angle_gamma   90.00
#
_symmetry.space_group_name_H-M   'P 1'
#
loop_
_entity.id
_entity.type
_entity.pdbx_description
1 polymer ?
#
loop_
_entity_poly.entity_id
_entity_poly.type
_entity_poly.pdbx_seq_one_letter_code
_entity_poly.pdbx_strand_id
1 'polypeptide(L)'
;MSGASGLIIAPILLPLLVGACMLLLNGERHRWIVAGLNVCASLALVCIATILLGISDTGTRDVYRLGNWPAPFGIVLVLDRLSALMLLLTNILALASVVYSLARWHRAGAHFHSLFQFLLMGLNGAFLTGDLFNLFVFFELLLAASYGLLLHGSGLVRVKAGLHYIVVNLAASLLFLIGVSLIYGVTGTLNMADLAARVPAIAAESRGLLEAGAGVLAIAFLLKAGMWPLNFWLPTAYAAASPPVASIFAIMTKVGVYIVLRLSLLLFGEDAGASAGFGREFLLLAGLATILFGAIGTLASQDTARLGGFSVLISSGTVLAATGIGQVGVTSGALFYLVSSTLGIGAFFLLVELIERGREPGADMIAVTREAYGEEVETDEAEGDVGIAIVATMGLLGVAFIGCALVIAGLPPLSGFIAKFALLVAALHPADQPAGAVPGSGWALLAVLILSGFATLVAMARAGIRIFWASPDRTVPRVRVIEMAPIMFLLFICAAQTVWAGPVIRFMQAAAHSLHSPADYISDVLDTGSSSRQGEGK
;
A
#
# COMPACT_ATOMS: atom_id res chain seq x y z
N MET A 1 -6.67 -25.12 21.89
CA MET A 1 -6.52 -23.88 21.09
C MET A 1 -5.41 -23.06 21.74
N SER A 2 -4.29 -22.89 21.08
CA SER A 2 -3.22 -22.01 21.59
C SER A 2 -3.79 -20.57 21.66
N GLY A 3 -3.42 -19.80 22.69
CA GLY A 3 -3.91 -18.41 22.83
C GLY A 3 -3.59 -17.52 21.63
N ALA A 4 -2.65 -17.93 20.77
CA ALA A 4 -2.26 -17.26 19.54
C ALA A 4 -3.34 -17.34 18.43
N SER A 5 -4.03 -18.49 18.28
CA SER A 5 -5.05 -18.64 17.23
C SER A 5 -6.25 -17.71 17.42
N GLY A 6 -6.65 -17.42 18.66
CA GLY A 6 -7.71 -16.44 18.95
C GLY A 6 -7.34 -14.99 18.66
N LEU A 7 -6.04 -14.66 18.62
CA LEU A 7 -5.58 -13.30 18.35
C LEU A 7 -5.63 -12.95 16.84
N ILE A 8 -5.61 -13.95 15.95
CA ILE A 8 -5.62 -13.75 14.49
C ILE A 8 -6.91 -13.07 14.01
N ILE A 9 -8.05 -13.34 14.64
CA ILE A 9 -9.32 -12.71 14.25
C ILE A 9 -9.50 -11.30 14.83
N ALA A 10 -8.71 -10.94 15.86
CA ALA A 10 -8.84 -9.65 16.54
C ALA A 10 -8.68 -8.42 15.61
N PRO A 11 -7.76 -8.38 14.62
CA PRO A 11 -7.65 -7.28 13.66
C PRO A 11 -8.90 -7.05 12.81
N ILE A 12 -9.81 -8.02 12.73
CA ILE A 12 -11.08 -7.92 12.01
C ILE A 12 -12.22 -7.56 12.99
N LEU A 13 -12.31 -8.24 14.12
CA LEU A 13 -13.41 -8.06 15.08
C LEU A 13 -13.32 -6.71 15.81
N LEU A 14 -12.12 -6.27 16.20
CA LEU A 14 -11.97 -5.02 16.93
C LEU A 14 -12.51 -3.82 16.15
N PRO A 15 -12.08 -3.57 14.89
CA PRO A 15 -12.62 -2.46 14.11
C PRO A 15 -14.11 -2.62 13.76
N LEU A 16 -14.61 -3.87 13.58
CA LEU A 16 -16.04 -4.12 13.40
C LEU A 16 -16.83 -3.63 14.61
N LEU A 17 -16.48 -4.11 15.81
CA LEU A 17 -17.22 -3.79 17.03
C LEU A 17 -17.13 -2.31 17.38
N VAL A 18 -15.94 -1.72 17.28
CA VAL A 18 -15.73 -0.31 17.57
C VAL A 18 -16.44 0.56 16.53
N GLY A 19 -16.37 0.22 15.24
CA GLY A 19 -17.08 0.92 14.16
C GLY A 19 -18.59 0.90 14.36
N ALA A 20 -19.16 -0.25 14.71
CA ALA A 20 -20.59 -0.41 15.01
C ALA A 20 -21.00 0.38 16.27
N CYS A 21 -20.21 0.30 17.35
CA CYS A 21 -20.47 1.09 18.55
C CYS A 21 -20.46 2.60 18.27
N MET A 22 -19.53 3.08 17.45
CA MET A 22 -19.46 4.48 17.07
C MET A 22 -20.66 4.94 16.22
N LEU A 23 -21.27 4.06 15.43
CA LEU A 23 -22.51 4.38 14.71
C LEU A 23 -23.71 4.57 15.64
N LEU A 24 -23.75 3.84 16.76
CA LEU A 24 -24.82 3.97 17.77
C LEU A 24 -24.68 5.25 18.60
N LEU A 25 -23.47 5.80 18.68
CA LEU A 25 -23.22 7.04 19.38
C LEU A 25 -23.58 8.23 18.47
N ASN A 26 -24.38 9.17 18.98
CA ASN A 26 -24.65 10.43 18.26
C ASN A 26 -23.33 11.20 18.09
N GLY A 27 -22.78 11.21 16.86
CA GLY A 27 -21.47 11.73 16.55
C GLY A 27 -21.27 13.21 16.86
N GLU A 28 -22.33 14.02 16.83
CA GLU A 28 -22.23 15.46 17.18
C GLU A 28 -22.12 15.67 18.68
N ARG A 29 -22.93 14.95 19.45
CA ARG A 29 -22.96 15.08 20.92
C ARG A 29 -21.75 14.42 21.60
N HIS A 30 -21.26 13.30 21.05
CA HIS A 30 -20.21 12.48 21.66
C HIS A 30 -18.91 12.45 20.84
N ARG A 31 -18.65 13.50 20.02
CA ARG A 31 -17.54 13.50 19.05
C ARG A 31 -16.17 13.17 19.65
N TRP A 32 -15.88 13.65 20.86
CA TRP A 32 -14.60 13.38 21.51
C TRP A 32 -14.49 11.94 22.00
N ILE A 33 -15.62 11.34 22.42
CA ILE A 33 -15.67 9.92 22.80
C ILE A 33 -15.44 9.07 21.55
N VAL A 34 -16.12 9.37 20.44
CA VAL A 34 -15.97 8.66 19.16
C VAL A 34 -14.53 8.81 18.63
N ALA A 35 -13.96 10.00 18.70
CA ALA A 35 -12.56 10.23 18.31
C ALA A 35 -11.58 9.47 19.20
N GLY A 36 -11.79 9.51 20.52
CA GLY A 36 -10.97 8.76 21.48
C GLY A 36 -11.05 7.24 21.28
N LEU A 37 -12.26 6.70 21.07
CA LEU A 37 -12.45 5.28 20.74
C LEU A 37 -11.70 4.88 19.47
N ASN A 38 -11.74 5.70 18.42
CA ASN A 38 -11.03 5.43 17.18
C ASN A 38 -9.50 5.39 17.39
N VAL A 39 -8.95 6.36 18.13
CA VAL A 39 -7.50 6.38 18.44
C VAL A 39 -7.10 5.18 19.27
N CYS A 40 -7.85 4.88 20.33
CA CYS A 40 -7.56 3.72 21.19
C CYS A 40 -7.64 2.40 20.41
N ALA A 41 -8.66 2.23 19.56
CA ALA A 41 -8.79 1.04 18.71
C ALA A 41 -7.63 0.93 17.70
N SER A 42 -7.25 2.03 17.04
CA SER A 42 -6.13 2.05 16.10
C SER A 42 -4.80 1.74 16.81
N LEU A 43 -4.59 2.26 18.02
CA LEU A 43 -3.41 1.92 18.82
C LEU A 43 -3.40 0.45 19.23
N ALA A 44 -4.53 -0.09 19.68
CA ALA A 44 -4.68 -1.50 20.00
C ALA A 44 -4.40 -2.39 18.79
N LEU A 45 -4.85 -1.99 17.59
CA LEU A 45 -4.55 -2.70 16.34
C LEU A 45 -3.04 -2.71 16.02
N VAL A 46 -2.32 -1.61 16.25
CA VAL A 46 -0.85 -1.57 16.10
C VAL A 46 -0.20 -2.55 17.08
N CYS A 47 -0.63 -2.57 18.34
CA CYS A 47 -0.10 -3.51 19.34
C CYS A 47 -0.37 -4.97 18.93
N ILE A 48 -1.59 -5.30 18.52
CA ILE A 48 -1.97 -6.64 18.05
C ILE A 48 -1.14 -7.03 16.83
N ALA A 49 -1.01 -6.14 15.83
CA ALA A 49 -0.23 -6.41 14.62
C ALA A 49 1.27 -6.62 14.93
N THR A 50 1.81 -5.90 15.91
CA THR A 50 3.21 -6.10 16.38
C THR A 50 3.39 -7.47 17.03
N ILE A 51 2.44 -7.91 17.85
CA ILE A 51 2.47 -9.24 18.48
C ILE A 51 2.36 -10.32 17.39
N LEU A 52 1.43 -10.17 16.43
CA LEU A 52 1.25 -11.12 15.32
C LEU A 52 2.50 -11.18 14.43
N LEU A 53 3.19 -10.05 14.21
CA LEU A 53 4.47 -10.04 13.49
C LEU A 53 5.53 -10.85 14.24
N GLY A 54 5.63 -10.68 15.56
CA GLY A 54 6.55 -11.46 16.39
C GLY A 54 6.25 -12.97 16.36
N ILE A 55 4.97 -13.36 16.37
CA ILE A 55 4.56 -14.75 16.25
C ILE A 55 4.95 -15.30 14.87
N SER A 56 4.65 -14.57 13.79
CA SER A 56 4.97 -15.01 12.43
C SER A 56 6.48 -15.15 12.15
N ASP A 57 7.34 -14.41 12.87
CA ASP A 57 8.79 -14.47 12.70
C ASP A 57 9.39 -15.78 13.25
N THR A 58 8.73 -16.45 14.19
CA THR A 58 9.17 -17.77 14.71
C THR A 58 9.15 -18.88 13.66
N GLY A 59 8.59 -18.63 12.48
CA GLY A 59 8.54 -19.55 11.35
C GLY A 59 7.31 -20.47 11.35
N THR A 60 6.50 -20.43 12.39
CA THR A 60 5.20 -21.14 12.43
C THR A 60 4.14 -20.31 11.71
N ARG A 61 3.38 -20.96 10.82
CA ARG A 61 2.16 -20.37 10.27
C ARG A 61 1.00 -20.78 11.14
N ASP A 62 0.27 -19.78 11.62
CA ASP A 62 -0.92 -20.03 12.42
C ASP A 62 -2.18 -19.87 11.55
N VAL A 63 -3.08 -20.85 11.63
CA VAL A 63 -4.33 -20.89 10.88
C VAL A 63 -5.49 -20.81 11.86
N TYR A 64 -6.35 -19.81 11.67
CA TYR A 64 -7.61 -19.69 12.39
C TYR A 64 -8.76 -20.20 11.51
N ARG A 65 -9.43 -21.26 11.95
CA ARG A 65 -10.59 -21.84 11.25
C ARG A 65 -11.87 -21.29 11.86
N LEU A 66 -12.64 -20.58 11.05
CA LEU A 66 -13.90 -19.99 11.52
C LEU A 66 -14.91 -21.09 11.85
N GLY A 67 -15.47 -21.05 13.07
CA GLY A 67 -16.39 -22.08 13.52
C GLY A 67 -15.79 -23.49 13.64
N ASN A 68 -14.46 -23.62 13.60
CA ASN A 68 -13.71 -24.89 13.61
C ASN A 68 -14.04 -25.82 12.42
N TRP A 69 -14.55 -25.27 11.30
CA TRP A 69 -14.78 -26.02 10.07
C TRP A 69 -13.46 -26.30 9.36
N PRO A 70 -13.24 -27.54 8.89
CA PRO A 70 -12.01 -27.89 8.19
C PRO A 70 -11.93 -27.20 6.80
N ALA A 71 -10.70 -26.87 6.38
CA ALA A 71 -10.44 -26.53 5.00
C ALA A 71 -10.69 -27.77 4.10
N PRO A 72 -11.12 -27.60 2.85
CA PRO A 72 -11.36 -26.35 2.13
C PRO A 72 -12.77 -25.75 2.31
N PHE A 73 -13.64 -26.37 3.11
CA PHE A 73 -15.06 -25.97 3.25
C PHE A 73 -15.25 -24.79 4.20
N GLY A 74 -14.43 -24.69 5.25
CA GLY A 74 -14.46 -23.58 6.20
C GLY A 74 -13.63 -22.39 5.74
N ILE A 75 -14.08 -21.19 6.11
CA ILE A 75 -13.29 -19.97 5.94
C ILE A 75 -12.08 -20.05 6.87
N VAL A 76 -10.90 -19.83 6.31
CA VAL A 76 -9.63 -19.81 7.04
C VAL A 76 -8.98 -18.44 7.00
N LEU A 77 -8.43 -18.01 8.12
CA LEU A 77 -7.54 -16.87 8.20
C LEU A 77 -6.13 -17.39 8.45
N VAL A 78 -5.19 -16.93 7.66
CA VAL A 78 -3.81 -17.42 7.67
C VAL A 78 -2.87 -16.30 8.09
N LEU A 79 -2.13 -16.52 9.15
CA LEU A 79 -1.08 -15.64 9.62
C LEU A 79 0.27 -16.17 9.13
N ASP A 80 0.85 -15.48 8.18
CA ASP A 80 2.22 -15.68 7.72
C ASP A 80 3.02 -14.37 7.80
N ARG A 81 4.32 -14.42 7.49
CA ARG A 81 5.18 -13.22 7.54
C ARG A 81 4.68 -12.09 6.65
N LEU A 82 4.14 -12.40 5.47
CA LEU A 82 3.63 -11.40 4.54
C LEU A 82 2.35 -10.74 5.07
N SER A 83 1.37 -11.53 5.51
CA SER A 83 0.12 -10.99 6.08
C SER A 83 0.38 -10.17 7.34
N ALA A 84 1.25 -10.64 8.25
CA ALA A 84 1.63 -9.93 9.46
C ALA A 84 2.32 -8.59 9.16
N LEU A 85 3.21 -8.55 8.15
CA LEU A 85 3.86 -7.33 7.68
C LEU A 85 2.84 -6.31 7.18
N MET A 86 1.88 -6.76 6.36
CA MET A 86 0.84 -5.90 5.80
C MET A 86 -0.11 -5.38 6.87
N LEU A 87 -0.45 -6.21 7.87
CA LEU A 87 -1.22 -5.78 9.04
C LEU A 87 -0.51 -4.66 9.80
N LEU A 88 0.76 -4.84 10.12
CA LEU A 88 1.52 -3.83 10.86
C LEU A 88 1.63 -2.52 10.07
N LEU A 89 2.00 -2.59 8.80
CA LEU A 89 2.10 -1.44 7.91
C LEU A 89 0.78 -0.66 7.83
N THR A 90 -0.34 -1.38 7.66
CA THR A 90 -1.68 -0.80 7.57
C THR A 90 -2.05 -0.07 8.85
N ASN A 91 -1.87 -0.71 10.01
CA ASN A 91 -2.30 -0.15 11.28
C ASN A 91 -1.42 1.02 11.74
N ILE A 92 -0.12 1.03 11.42
CA ILE A 92 0.77 2.19 11.62
C ILE A 92 0.28 3.39 10.80
N LEU A 93 0.02 3.19 9.51
CA LEU A 93 -0.45 4.25 8.63
C LEU A 93 -1.85 4.75 9.04
N ALA A 94 -2.71 3.83 9.48
CA ALA A 94 -4.04 4.14 10.00
C ALA A 94 -3.97 5.00 11.26
N LEU A 95 -3.13 4.65 12.23
CA LEU A 95 -2.96 5.42 13.46
C LEU A 95 -2.48 6.84 13.13
N ALA A 96 -1.49 6.99 12.26
CA ALA A 96 -0.99 8.30 11.81
C ALA A 96 -2.12 9.12 11.16
N SER A 97 -2.91 8.51 10.27
CA SER A 97 -4.03 9.16 9.57
C SER A 97 -5.15 9.57 10.53
N VAL A 98 -5.50 8.72 11.50
CA VAL A 98 -6.53 9.03 12.52
C VAL A 98 -6.08 10.19 13.39
N VAL A 99 -4.85 10.17 13.92
CA VAL A 99 -4.32 11.26 14.77
C VAL A 99 -4.31 12.58 13.99
N TYR A 100 -3.85 12.58 12.74
CA TYR A 100 -3.88 13.75 11.88
C TYR A 100 -5.32 14.30 11.70
N SER A 101 -6.29 13.42 11.51
CA SER A 101 -7.69 13.80 11.28
C SER A 101 -8.31 14.60 12.43
N LEU A 102 -7.82 14.39 13.66
CA LEU A 102 -8.34 15.06 14.87
C LEU A 102 -8.14 16.57 14.86
N ALA A 103 -7.19 17.08 14.08
CA ALA A 103 -7.00 18.53 13.98
C ALA A 103 -8.20 19.24 13.35
N ARG A 104 -8.81 18.63 12.29
CA ARG A 104 -9.89 19.30 11.54
C ARG A 104 -10.81 18.34 10.78
N TRP A 105 -10.27 17.29 10.14
CA TRP A 105 -11.02 16.48 9.17
C TRP A 105 -12.13 15.64 9.78
N HIS A 106 -12.01 15.23 11.04
CA HIS A 106 -13.07 14.50 11.74
C HIS A 106 -14.37 15.31 11.91
N ARG A 107 -14.33 16.63 11.65
CA ARG A 107 -15.49 17.53 11.72
C ARG A 107 -16.09 17.88 10.36
N ALA A 108 -15.44 17.48 9.27
CA ALA A 108 -15.83 17.86 7.92
C ALA A 108 -17.08 17.12 7.41
N GLY A 109 -17.55 16.10 8.13
CA GLY A 109 -18.75 15.33 7.80
C GLY A 109 -19.06 14.28 8.85
N ALA A 110 -20.22 13.62 8.69
CA ALA A 110 -20.67 12.56 9.58
C ALA A 110 -19.91 11.25 9.36
N HIS A 111 -19.85 10.41 10.40
CA HIS A 111 -19.40 9.02 10.35
C HIS A 111 -17.97 8.75 9.90
N PHE A 112 -17.07 9.76 9.85
CA PHE A 112 -15.67 9.59 9.48
C PHE A 112 -15.01 8.43 10.25
N HIS A 113 -15.13 8.44 11.57
CA HIS A 113 -14.46 7.46 12.43
C HIS A 113 -15.00 6.04 12.26
N SER A 114 -16.32 5.88 12.09
CA SER A 114 -16.95 4.58 11.86
C SER A 114 -16.55 4.00 10.51
N LEU A 115 -16.61 4.81 9.45
CA LEU A 115 -16.17 4.40 8.11
C LEU A 115 -14.69 4.05 8.08
N PHE A 116 -13.87 4.78 8.86
CA PHE A 116 -12.43 4.50 8.95
C PHE A 116 -12.17 3.14 9.61
N GLN A 117 -12.90 2.78 10.66
CA GLN A 117 -12.79 1.46 11.28
C GLN A 117 -13.30 0.34 10.36
N PHE A 118 -14.40 0.54 9.62
CA PHE A 118 -14.84 -0.45 8.62
C PHE A 118 -13.85 -0.60 7.46
N LEU A 119 -13.17 0.46 7.05
CA LEU A 119 -12.07 0.37 6.11
C LEU A 119 -10.95 -0.52 6.66
N LEU A 120 -10.55 -0.35 7.93
CA LEU A 120 -9.52 -1.17 8.58
C LEU A 120 -9.94 -2.62 8.72
N MET A 121 -11.20 -2.88 9.04
CA MET A 121 -11.75 -4.24 9.05
C MET A 121 -11.57 -4.93 7.69
N GLY A 122 -11.94 -4.25 6.60
CA GLY A 122 -11.79 -4.78 5.25
C GLY A 122 -10.33 -5.00 4.85
N LEU A 123 -9.43 -4.05 5.17
CA LEU A 123 -8.00 -4.15 4.89
C LEU A 123 -7.36 -5.32 5.64
N ASN A 124 -7.57 -5.38 6.96
CA ASN A 124 -6.99 -6.44 7.79
C ASN A 124 -7.54 -7.81 7.40
N GLY A 125 -8.85 -7.90 7.08
CA GLY A 125 -9.47 -9.12 6.60
C GLY A 125 -8.92 -9.59 5.25
N ALA A 126 -8.69 -8.68 4.31
CA ALA A 126 -8.12 -8.99 3.00
C ALA A 126 -6.68 -9.53 3.10
N PHE A 127 -5.89 -9.10 4.09
CA PHE A 127 -4.53 -9.60 4.30
C PHE A 127 -4.48 -10.96 5.02
N LEU A 128 -5.49 -11.27 5.83
CA LEU A 128 -5.53 -12.52 6.60
C LEU A 128 -6.27 -13.66 5.90
N THR A 129 -7.15 -13.37 4.96
CA THR A 129 -7.98 -14.43 4.36
C THR A 129 -7.18 -15.39 3.49
N GLY A 130 -7.47 -16.70 3.64
CA GLY A 130 -6.98 -17.79 2.80
C GLY A 130 -8.00 -18.29 1.78
N ASP A 131 -9.09 -17.55 1.52
CA ASP A 131 -10.17 -17.94 0.62
C ASP A 131 -10.55 -16.79 -0.32
N LEU A 132 -10.72 -17.08 -1.62
CA LEU A 132 -11.00 -16.08 -2.65
C LEU A 132 -12.39 -15.44 -2.50
N PHE A 133 -13.41 -16.18 -2.06
CA PHE A 133 -14.73 -15.61 -1.86
C PHE A 133 -14.76 -14.69 -0.64
N ASN A 134 -14.14 -15.12 0.44
CA ASN A 134 -14.01 -14.29 1.64
C ASN A 134 -13.16 -13.02 1.36
N LEU A 135 -12.15 -13.13 0.49
CA LEU A 135 -11.40 -11.99 -0.02
C LEU A 135 -12.31 -11.00 -0.73
N PHE A 136 -13.23 -11.48 -1.60
CA PHE A 136 -14.21 -10.64 -2.26
C PHE A 136 -15.06 -9.87 -1.24
N VAL A 137 -15.56 -10.53 -0.20
CA VAL A 137 -16.37 -9.88 0.84
C VAL A 137 -15.59 -8.75 1.55
N PHE A 138 -14.34 -8.99 1.94
CA PHE A 138 -13.51 -7.95 2.54
C PHE A 138 -13.19 -6.82 1.56
N PHE A 139 -13.02 -7.13 0.27
CA PHE A 139 -12.84 -6.14 -0.78
C PHE A 139 -14.04 -5.22 -0.91
N GLU A 140 -15.25 -5.77 -0.98
CA GLU A 140 -16.48 -4.96 -1.07
C GLU A 140 -16.67 -4.09 0.16
N LEU A 141 -16.38 -4.62 1.35
CA LEU A 141 -16.46 -3.88 2.59
C LEU A 141 -15.49 -2.68 2.61
N LEU A 142 -14.21 -2.91 2.29
CA LEU A 142 -13.24 -1.82 2.26
C LEU A 142 -13.57 -0.78 1.18
N LEU A 143 -14.13 -1.20 0.04
CA LEU A 143 -14.55 -0.28 -1.02
C LEU A 143 -15.73 0.57 -0.59
N ALA A 144 -16.78 -0.03 -0.03
CA ALA A 144 -17.94 0.70 0.48
C ALA A 144 -17.54 1.76 1.51
N ALA A 145 -16.66 1.41 2.46
CA ALA A 145 -16.13 2.34 3.43
C ALA A 145 -15.28 3.45 2.77
N SER A 146 -14.46 3.09 1.77
CA SER A 146 -13.59 4.04 1.05
C SER A 146 -14.39 5.04 0.21
N TYR A 147 -15.54 4.65 -0.34
CA TYR A 147 -16.44 5.56 -1.05
C TYR A 147 -16.94 6.68 -0.15
N GLY A 148 -17.41 6.33 1.05
CA GLY A 148 -17.82 7.31 2.04
C GLY A 148 -16.68 8.21 2.49
N LEU A 149 -15.49 7.67 2.70
CA LEU A 149 -14.30 8.43 3.11
C LEU A 149 -13.79 9.36 2.00
N LEU A 150 -13.80 8.92 0.73
CA LEU A 150 -13.40 9.76 -0.40
C LEU A 150 -14.30 10.97 -0.57
N LEU A 151 -15.62 10.78 -0.39
CA LEU A 151 -16.61 11.85 -0.49
C LEU A 151 -16.70 12.72 0.79
N HIS A 152 -15.98 12.36 1.85
CA HIS A 152 -15.99 13.07 3.13
C HIS A 152 -15.53 14.52 2.98
N GLY A 153 -16.33 15.44 3.50
CA GLY A 153 -16.13 16.89 3.37
C GLY A 153 -16.69 17.50 2.09
N SER A 154 -17.38 16.70 1.24
CA SER A 154 -18.04 17.08 -0.02
C SER A 154 -17.25 18.02 -0.94
N GLY A 155 -17.87 18.58 -1.96
CA GLY A 155 -17.27 19.48 -2.93
C GLY A 155 -17.27 18.88 -4.34
N LEU A 156 -17.46 19.74 -5.36
CA LEU A 156 -17.66 19.30 -6.76
C LEU A 156 -16.50 18.45 -7.29
N VAL A 157 -15.25 18.86 -7.02
CA VAL A 157 -14.03 18.15 -7.47
C VAL A 157 -13.99 16.75 -6.88
N ARG A 158 -14.30 16.63 -5.57
CA ARG A 158 -14.29 15.36 -4.83
C ARG A 158 -15.41 14.43 -5.28
N VAL A 159 -16.61 14.97 -5.51
CA VAL A 159 -17.74 14.19 -6.05
C VAL A 159 -17.44 13.66 -7.45
N LYS A 160 -16.87 14.49 -8.34
CA LYS A 160 -16.50 14.07 -9.70
C LYS A 160 -15.42 12.98 -9.69
N ALA A 161 -14.37 13.16 -8.91
CA ALA A 161 -13.30 12.16 -8.76
C ALA A 161 -13.83 10.86 -8.10
N GLY A 162 -14.70 11.01 -7.08
CA GLY A 162 -15.34 9.89 -6.40
C GLY A 162 -16.24 9.07 -7.30
N LEU A 163 -17.00 9.68 -8.20
CA LEU A 163 -17.83 8.96 -9.16
C LEU A 163 -16.99 8.05 -10.07
N HIS A 164 -15.87 8.58 -10.63
CA HIS A 164 -14.97 7.76 -11.43
C HIS A 164 -14.37 6.62 -10.62
N TYR A 165 -13.95 6.91 -9.37
CA TYR A 165 -13.43 5.90 -8.47
C TYR A 165 -14.43 4.77 -8.21
N ILE A 166 -15.70 5.10 -7.91
CA ILE A 166 -16.77 4.12 -7.65
C ILE A 166 -17.01 3.26 -8.89
N VAL A 167 -17.22 3.87 -10.07
CA VAL A 167 -17.53 3.13 -11.31
C VAL A 167 -16.42 2.16 -11.67
N VAL A 168 -15.17 2.60 -11.62
CA VAL A 168 -14.01 1.77 -11.97
C VAL A 168 -13.86 0.60 -11.00
N ASN A 169 -14.02 0.86 -9.68
CA ASN A 169 -13.91 -0.20 -8.69
C ASN A 169 -15.08 -1.18 -8.74
N LEU A 170 -16.29 -0.72 -9.05
CA LEU A 170 -17.45 -1.61 -9.26
C LEU A 170 -17.24 -2.52 -10.47
N ALA A 171 -16.69 -2.01 -11.58
CA ALA A 171 -16.30 -2.83 -12.72
C ALA A 171 -15.23 -3.88 -12.35
N ALA A 172 -14.24 -3.51 -11.53
CA ALA A 172 -13.25 -4.45 -11.02
C ALA A 172 -13.88 -5.55 -10.16
N SER A 173 -14.88 -5.22 -9.34
CA SER A 173 -15.62 -6.20 -8.52
C SER A 173 -16.40 -7.20 -9.37
N LEU A 174 -16.99 -6.76 -10.49
CA LEU A 174 -17.63 -7.67 -11.44
C LEU A 174 -16.61 -8.62 -12.10
N LEU A 175 -15.47 -8.09 -12.55
CA LEU A 175 -14.39 -8.92 -13.11
C LEU A 175 -13.85 -9.91 -12.07
N PHE A 176 -13.77 -9.51 -10.81
CA PHE A 176 -13.38 -10.40 -9.71
C PHE A 176 -14.31 -11.62 -9.64
N LEU A 177 -15.63 -11.40 -9.59
CA LEU A 177 -16.63 -12.49 -9.53
C LEU A 177 -16.57 -13.39 -10.75
N ILE A 178 -16.41 -12.82 -11.96
CA ILE A 178 -16.26 -13.61 -13.19
C ILE A 178 -15.02 -14.50 -13.10
N GLY A 179 -13.86 -13.92 -12.75
CA GLY A 179 -12.61 -14.68 -12.63
C GLY A 179 -12.68 -15.81 -11.60
N VAL A 180 -13.23 -15.52 -10.42
CA VAL A 180 -13.43 -16.53 -9.37
C VAL A 180 -14.41 -17.62 -9.80
N SER A 181 -15.50 -17.27 -10.50
CA SER A 181 -16.46 -18.25 -10.99
C SER A 181 -15.85 -19.21 -12.01
N LEU A 182 -15.00 -18.70 -12.92
CA LEU A 182 -14.28 -19.54 -13.89
C LEU A 182 -13.29 -20.48 -13.18
N ILE A 183 -12.52 -19.97 -12.21
CA ILE A 183 -11.59 -20.78 -11.41
C ILE A 183 -12.36 -21.87 -10.66
N TYR A 184 -13.46 -21.51 -9.99
CA TYR A 184 -14.31 -22.47 -9.27
C TYR A 184 -14.89 -23.53 -10.20
N GLY A 185 -15.35 -23.15 -11.37
CA GLY A 185 -15.90 -24.09 -12.38
C GLY A 185 -14.91 -25.16 -12.82
N VAL A 186 -13.60 -24.87 -12.81
CA VAL A 186 -12.55 -25.83 -13.17
C VAL A 186 -12.07 -26.62 -11.95
N THR A 187 -11.92 -25.95 -10.79
CA THR A 187 -11.24 -26.53 -9.63
C THR A 187 -12.19 -27.05 -8.54
N GLY A 188 -13.41 -26.54 -8.48
CA GLY A 188 -14.39 -26.88 -7.44
C GLY A 188 -14.04 -26.34 -6.04
N THR A 189 -13.08 -25.40 -5.93
CA THR A 189 -12.64 -24.84 -4.66
C THR A 189 -12.26 -23.36 -4.79
N LEU A 190 -12.41 -22.61 -3.69
CA LEU A 190 -11.97 -21.21 -3.59
C LEU A 190 -10.96 -21.00 -2.47
N ASN A 191 -10.66 -22.06 -1.71
CA ASN A 191 -9.58 -22.02 -0.72
C ASN A 191 -8.23 -21.95 -1.44
N MET A 192 -7.40 -20.94 -1.11
CA MET A 192 -6.16 -20.66 -1.82
C MET A 192 -5.13 -21.80 -1.73
N ALA A 193 -5.08 -22.52 -0.61
CA ALA A 193 -4.20 -23.66 -0.42
C ALA A 193 -4.65 -24.88 -1.23
N ASP A 194 -5.94 -25.17 -1.24
CA ASP A 194 -6.52 -26.28 -2.00
C ASP A 194 -6.43 -25.99 -3.51
N LEU A 195 -6.60 -24.72 -3.94
CA LEU A 195 -6.31 -24.29 -5.32
C LEU A 195 -4.87 -24.59 -5.71
N ALA A 196 -3.92 -24.19 -4.88
CA ALA A 196 -2.51 -24.41 -5.13
C ALA A 196 -2.15 -25.89 -5.22
N ALA A 197 -2.79 -26.74 -4.42
CA ALA A 197 -2.61 -28.20 -4.49
C ALA A 197 -3.20 -28.82 -5.76
N ARG A 198 -4.30 -28.25 -6.31
CA ARG A 198 -4.99 -28.80 -7.50
C ARG A 198 -4.42 -28.31 -8.82
N VAL A 199 -3.91 -27.07 -8.89
CA VAL A 199 -3.41 -26.46 -10.15
C VAL A 199 -2.43 -27.35 -10.92
N PRO A 200 -1.43 -27.99 -10.31
CA PRO A 200 -0.47 -28.84 -11.03
C PRO A 200 -1.12 -30.05 -11.73
N ALA A 201 -2.23 -30.57 -11.18
CA ALA A 201 -2.92 -31.76 -11.64
C ALA A 201 -4.05 -31.47 -12.65
N ILE A 202 -4.29 -30.21 -13.03
CA ILE A 202 -5.38 -29.85 -13.96
C ILE A 202 -5.08 -30.37 -15.36
N ALA A 203 -6.07 -31.06 -15.96
CA ALA A 203 -5.99 -31.60 -17.29
C ALA A 203 -5.74 -30.52 -18.35
N ALA A 204 -5.00 -30.85 -19.42
CA ALA A 204 -4.64 -29.92 -20.48
C ALA A 204 -5.86 -29.23 -21.14
N GLU A 205 -6.98 -29.95 -21.23
CA GLU A 205 -8.24 -29.44 -21.81
C GLU A 205 -8.88 -28.31 -20.98
N SER A 206 -8.77 -28.37 -19.64
CA SER A 206 -9.35 -27.40 -18.71
C SER A 206 -8.38 -26.27 -18.32
N ARG A 207 -7.09 -26.43 -18.64
CA ARG A 207 -6.04 -25.47 -18.26
C ARG A 207 -6.27 -24.10 -18.85
N GLY A 208 -6.62 -23.99 -20.12
CA GLY A 208 -6.90 -22.72 -20.78
C GLY A 208 -8.03 -21.94 -20.08
N LEU A 209 -9.06 -22.64 -19.57
CA LEU A 209 -10.14 -21.99 -18.82
C LEU A 209 -9.69 -21.53 -17.42
N LEU A 210 -8.83 -22.31 -16.75
CA LEU A 210 -8.21 -21.89 -15.48
C LEU A 210 -7.39 -20.61 -15.69
N GLU A 211 -6.50 -20.61 -16.67
CA GLU A 211 -5.62 -19.47 -16.97
C GLU A 211 -6.41 -18.23 -17.41
N ALA A 212 -7.48 -18.42 -18.19
CA ALA A 212 -8.41 -17.34 -18.54
C ALA A 212 -9.10 -16.77 -17.28
N GLY A 213 -9.58 -17.63 -16.37
CA GLY A 213 -10.17 -17.21 -15.10
C GLY A 213 -9.18 -16.45 -14.23
N ALA A 214 -7.94 -16.96 -14.11
CA ALA A 214 -6.86 -16.30 -13.39
C ALA A 214 -6.47 -14.97 -14.04
N GLY A 215 -6.43 -14.87 -15.36
CA GLY A 215 -6.19 -13.63 -16.09
C GLY A 215 -7.27 -12.56 -15.83
N VAL A 216 -8.54 -12.93 -15.85
CA VAL A 216 -9.67 -12.03 -15.54
C VAL A 216 -9.57 -11.56 -14.07
N LEU A 217 -9.30 -12.47 -13.15
CA LEU A 217 -9.11 -12.14 -11.73
C LEU A 217 -7.89 -11.22 -11.54
N ALA A 218 -6.79 -11.49 -12.24
CA ALA A 218 -5.60 -10.64 -12.20
C ALA A 218 -5.91 -9.22 -12.70
N ILE A 219 -6.68 -9.05 -13.79
CA ILE A 219 -7.09 -7.72 -14.28
C ILE A 219 -7.85 -6.94 -13.20
N ALA A 220 -8.73 -7.58 -12.44
CA ALA A 220 -9.44 -6.94 -11.34
C ALA A 220 -8.48 -6.38 -10.27
N PHE A 221 -7.47 -7.15 -9.87
CA PHE A 221 -6.47 -6.72 -8.89
C PHE A 221 -5.48 -5.69 -9.45
N LEU A 222 -5.07 -5.83 -10.73
CA LEU A 222 -4.16 -4.91 -11.40
C LEU A 222 -4.81 -3.54 -11.60
N LEU A 223 -6.13 -3.49 -11.85
CA LEU A 223 -6.89 -2.25 -11.87
C LEU A 223 -6.85 -1.57 -10.49
N LYS A 224 -7.04 -2.33 -9.41
CA LYS A 224 -6.94 -1.82 -8.03
C LYS A 224 -5.51 -1.42 -7.64
N ALA A 225 -4.51 -2.11 -8.13
CA ALA A 225 -3.10 -1.77 -7.95
C ALA A 225 -2.68 -0.51 -8.74
N GLY A 226 -3.53 -0.02 -9.64
CA GLY A 226 -3.23 1.12 -10.50
C GLY A 226 -2.20 0.80 -11.58
N MET A 227 -2.21 -0.41 -12.15
CA MET A 227 -1.29 -0.79 -13.22
C MET A 227 -1.67 -0.10 -14.55
N TRP A 228 -0.68 0.37 -15.29
CA TRP A 228 -0.88 0.90 -16.64
C TRP A 228 -1.38 -0.21 -17.59
N PRO A 229 -2.39 0.06 -18.44
CA PRO A 229 -3.09 1.32 -18.70
C PRO A 229 -4.31 1.58 -17.79
N LEU A 230 -4.59 0.76 -16.79
CA LEU A 230 -5.79 0.81 -15.93
C LEU A 230 -5.71 1.84 -14.78
N ASN A 231 -4.69 2.68 -14.75
CA ASN A 231 -4.35 3.58 -13.64
C ASN A 231 -4.96 4.99 -13.73
N PHE A 232 -5.72 5.31 -14.77
CA PHE A 232 -6.22 6.66 -15.09
C PHE A 232 -7.06 7.31 -13.97
N TRP A 233 -7.69 6.51 -13.13
CA TRP A 233 -8.54 6.96 -12.03
C TRP A 233 -7.75 7.38 -10.78
N LEU A 234 -6.59 6.77 -10.53
CA LEU A 234 -5.90 6.81 -9.25
C LEU A 234 -5.31 8.20 -8.91
N PRO A 235 -4.49 8.88 -9.76
CA PRO A 235 -3.90 10.15 -9.39
C PRO A 235 -4.94 11.23 -9.09
N THR A 236 -6.06 11.22 -9.84
CA THR A 236 -7.15 12.18 -9.65
C THR A 236 -7.96 11.90 -8.39
N ALA A 237 -8.26 10.63 -8.11
CA ALA A 237 -9.01 10.24 -6.90
C ALA A 237 -8.22 10.53 -5.62
N TYR A 238 -6.91 10.20 -5.61
CA TYR A 238 -6.07 10.40 -4.44
C TYR A 238 -5.76 11.88 -4.19
N ALA A 239 -5.57 12.66 -5.24
CA ALA A 239 -5.41 14.12 -5.10
C ALA A 239 -6.67 14.82 -4.60
N ALA A 240 -7.86 14.31 -4.93
CA ALA A 240 -9.13 14.88 -4.47
C ALA A 240 -9.51 14.45 -3.04
N ALA A 241 -8.96 13.35 -2.52
CA ALA A 241 -9.24 12.84 -1.18
C ALA A 241 -8.75 13.80 -0.10
N SER A 242 -9.37 13.76 1.08
CA SER A 242 -8.82 14.48 2.24
C SER A 242 -7.47 13.85 2.66
N PRO A 243 -6.51 14.62 3.16
CA PRO A 243 -5.16 14.14 3.46
C PRO A 243 -5.09 12.86 4.30
N PRO A 244 -5.84 12.71 5.42
CA PRO A 244 -5.83 11.46 6.17
C PRO A 244 -6.43 10.29 5.37
N VAL A 245 -7.36 10.55 4.45
CA VAL A 245 -7.91 9.52 3.55
C VAL A 245 -6.93 9.19 2.43
N ALA A 246 -6.28 10.18 1.81
CA ALA A 246 -5.25 9.97 0.80
C ALA A 246 -4.06 9.17 1.36
N SER A 247 -3.68 9.44 2.61
CA SER A 247 -2.61 8.70 3.31
C SER A 247 -2.96 7.22 3.46
N ILE A 248 -4.14 6.88 3.99
CA ILE A 248 -4.56 5.48 4.12
C ILE A 248 -4.82 4.82 2.76
N PHE A 249 -5.18 5.57 1.73
CA PHE A 249 -5.34 5.05 0.37
C PHE A 249 -4.01 4.57 -0.25
N ALA A 250 -2.86 5.05 0.23
CA ALA A 250 -1.58 4.53 -0.18
C ALA A 250 -1.43 3.03 0.10
N ILE A 251 -2.05 2.49 1.17
CA ILE A 251 -2.07 1.05 1.45
C ILE A 251 -3.15 0.32 0.65
N MET A 252 -4.24 0.97 0.26
CA MET A 252 -5.32 0.33 -0.50
C MET A 252 -4.85 -0.21 -1.86
N THR A 253 -4.00 0.53 -2.57
CA THR A 253 -3.38 0.02 -3.80
C THR A 253 -2.50 -1.19 -3.54
N LYS A 254 -1.86 -1.24 -2.38
CA LYS A 254 -0.99 -2.35 -1.98
C LYS A 254 -1.77 -3.63 -1.69
N VAL A 255 -3.08 -3.57 -1.41
CA VAL A 255 -3.93 -4.77 -1.34
C VAL A 255 -3.96 -5.48 -2.70
N GLY A 256 -4.18 -4.74 -3.80
CA GLY A 256 -4.11 -5.31 -5.15
C GLY A 256 -2.74 -5.93 -5.46
N VAL A 257 -1.67 -5.20 -5.16
CA VAL A 257 -0.28 -5.68 -5.34
C VAL A 257 0.00 -6.93 -4.48
N TYR A 258 -0.44 -6.93 -3.23
CA TYR A 258 -0.31 -8.06 -2.29
C TYR A 258 -0.97 -9.33 -2.83
N ILE A 259 -2.21 -9.21 -3.34
CA ILE A 259 -2.94 -10.37 -3.85
C ILE A 259 -2.29 -10.90 -5.14
N VAL A 260 -1.87 -10.02 -6.05
CA VAL A 260 -1.13 -10.43 -7.26
C VAL A 260 0.16 -11.14 -6.88
N LEU A 261 0.95 -10.60 -5.96
CA LEU A 261 2.17 -11.23 -5.46
C LEU A 261 1.87 -12.60 -4.85
N ARG A 262 0.88 -12.70 -3.96
CA ARG A 262 0.52 -13.95 -3.27
C ARG A 262 0.04 -15.00 -4.26
N LEU A 263 -0.95 -14.67 -5.11
CA LEU A 263 -1.53 -15.65 -6.02
C LEU A 263 -0.57 -16.07 -7.14
N SER A 264 0.25 -15.16 -7.67
CA SER A 264 1.22 -15.51 -8.71
C SER A 264 2.28 -16.49 -8.20
N LEU A 265 2.74 -16.33 -6.95
CA LEU A 265 3.73 -17.25 -6.36
C LEU A 265 3.09 -18.54 -5.83
N LEU A 266 1.88 -18.45 -5.27
CA LEU A 266 1.20 -19.61 -4.69
C LEU A 266 0.60 -20.56 -5.75
N LEU A 267 -0.07 -19.99 -6.78
CA LEU A 267 -0.81 -20.77 -7.78
C LEU A 267 0.02 -21.05 -9.05
N PHE A 268 0.95 -20.15 -9.40
CA PHE A 268 1.73 -20.19 -10.63
C PHE A 268 3.25 -20.14 -10.38
N GLY A 269 3.66 -20.57 -9.18
CA GLY A 269 5.05 -20.78 -8.81
C GLY A 269 5.73 -21.87 -9.65
N GLU A 270 6.94 -22.27 -9.28
CA GLU A 270 7.71 -23.30 -9.99
C GLU A 270 7.04 -24.68 -9.92
N ASP A 271 6.32 -24.96 -8.84
CA ASP A 271 5.62 -26.22 -8.60
C ASP A 271 4.25 -26.32 -9.31
N ALA A 272 3.82 -25.29 -10.07
CA ALA A 272 2.50 -25.23 -10.72
C ALA A 272 2.39 -26.11 -11.99
N GLY A 273 3.35 -26.99 -12.25
CA GLY A 273 3.34 -27.87 -13.41
C GLY A 273 3.39 -27.07 -14.73
N ALA A 274 2.47 -27.37 -15.66
CA ALA A 274 2.49 -26.72 -16.97
C ALA A 274 1.95 -25.27 -16.96
N SER A 275 1.37 -24.79 -15.87
CA SER A 275 0.98 -23.38 -15.67
C SER A 275 2.05 -22.59 -14.89
N ALA A 276 3.23 -23.17 -14.65
CA ALA A 276 4.32 -22.49 -13.96
C ALA A 276 4.75 -21.21 -14.70
N GLY A 277 4.86 -20.12 -13.95
CA GLY A 277 5.24 -18.82 -14.50
C GLY A 277 4.16 -18.10 -15.30
N PHE A 278 2.91 -18.57 -15.28
CA PHE A 278 1.80 -17.89 -15.96
C PHE A 278 1.70 -16.40 -15.54
N GLY A 279 1.69 -15.52 -16.54
CA GLY A 279 1.56 -14.08 -16.34
C GLY A 279 2.83 -13.34 -15.89
N ARG A 280 3.96 -14.00 -15.61
CA ARG A 280 5.20 -13.35 -15.13
C ARG A 280 5.73 -12.28 -16.09
N GLU A 281 5.83 -12.58 -17.40
CA GLU A 281 6.30 -11.61 -18.39
C GLU A 281 5.38 -10.41 -18.51
N PHE A 282 4.07 -10.65 -18.47
CA PHE A 282 3.07 -9.60 -18.47
C PHE A 282 3.23 -8.69 -17.23
N LEU A 283 3.39 -9.24 -16.04
CA LEU A 283 3.60 -8.47 -14.81
C LEU A 283 4.88 -7.64 -14.87
N LEU A 284 5.96 -8.19 -15.42
CA LEU A 284 7.22 -7.47 -15.61
C LEU A 284 7.05 -6.28 -16.55
N LEU A 285 6.54 -6.51 -17.77
CA LEU A 285 6.40 -5.47 -18.78
C LEU A 285 5.40 -4.38 -18.36
N ALA A 286 4.24 -4.78 -17.84
CA ALA A 286 3.22 -3.87 -17.38
C ALA A 286 3.64 -3.11 -16.10
N GLY A 287 4.42 -3.75 -15.21
CA GLY A 287 5.03 -3.10 -14.06
C GLY A 287 6.05 -2.03 -14.49
N LEU A 288 6.95 -2.34 -15.43
CA LEU A 288 7.90 -1.37 -15.99
C LEU A 288 7.19 -0.20 -16.68
N ALA A 289 6.14 -0.48 -17.48
CA ALA A 289 5.33 0.54 -18.12
C ALA A 289 4.62 1.44 -17.08
N THR A 290 4.16 0.85 -15.97
CA THR A 290 3.54 1.60 -14.87
C THR A 290 4.55 2.54 -14.18
N ILE A 291 5.79 2.10 -13.96
CA ILE A 291 6.85 2.94 -13.40
C ILE A 291 7.15 4.11 -14.35
N LEU A 292 7.31 3.86 -15.65
CA LEU A 292 7.56 4.88 -16.66
C LEU A 292 6.42 5.89 -16.74
N PHE A 293 5.17 5.42 -16.80
CA PHE A 293 4.00 6.29 -16.80
C PHE A 293 3.94 7.15 -15.52
N GLY A 294 4.20 6.55 -14.36
CA GLY A 294 4.28 7.26 -13.09
C GLY A 294 5.39 8.31 -13.09
N ALA A 295 6.57 8.00 -13.64
CA ALA A 295 7.71 8.93 -13.74
C ALA A 295 7.41 10.13 -14.67
N ILE A 296 6.78 9.88 -15.81
CA ILE A 296 6.31 10.96 -16.71
C ILE A 296 5.25 11.80 -16.00
N GLY A 297 4.30 11.16 -15.32
CA GLY A 297 3.25 11.85 -14.58
C GLY A 297 3.77 12.72 -13.43
N THR A 298 4.80 12.26 -12.69
CA THR A 298 5.46 13.07 -11.65
C THR A 298 6.13 14.30 -12.24
N LEU A 299 6.86 14.16 -13.36
CA LEU A 299 7.50 15.30 -14.05
C LEU A 299 6.49 16.29 -14.61
N ALA A 300 5.39 15.81 -15.18
CA ALA A 300 4.35 16.64 -15.77
C ALA A 300 3.46 17.32 -14.71
N SER A 301 3.43 16.79 -13.49
CA SER A 301 2.53 17.28 -12.44
C SER A 301 3.05 18.58 -11.82
N GLN A 302 2.15 19.55 -11.72
CA GLN A 302 2.36 20.80 -10.98
C GLN A 302 1.62 20.79 -9.63
N ASP A 303 0.58 19.99 -9.52
CA ASP A 303 -0.18 19.78 -8.31
C ASP A 303 0.56 18.77 -7.41
N THR A 304 0.87 19.19 -6.19
CA THR A 304 1.62 18.39 -5.22
C THR A 304 0.88 17.12 -4.80
N ALA A 305 -0.43 17.17 -4.68
CA ALA A 305 -1.23 15.99 -4.34
C ALA A 305 -1.25 14.95 -5.48
N ARG A 306 -1.31 15.41 -6.75
CA ARG A 306 -1.19 14.52 -7.92
C ARG A 306 0.19 13.89 -8.01
N LEU A 307 1.25 14.62 -7.65
CA LEU A 307 2.61 14.08 -7.58
C LEU A 307 2.66 12.90 -6.61
N GLY A 308 1.98 13.00 -5.44
CA GLY A 308 1.79 11.88 -4.53
C GLY A 308 1.08 10.68 -5.20
N GLY A 309 0.01 10.93 -5.95
CA GLY A 309 -0.71 9.88 -6.70
C GLY A 309 0.16 9.16 -7.73
N PHE A 310 0.99 9.88 -8.51
CA PHE A 310 1.94 9.25 -9.44
C PHE A 310 3.06 8.50 -8.72
N SER A 311 3.48 8.95 -7.53
CA SER A 311 4.43 8.21 -6.69
C SER A 311 3.86 6.87 -6.20
N VAL A 312 2.54 6.79 -5.94
CA VAL A 312 1.85 5.52 -5.66
C VAL A 312 1.95 4.56 -6.84
N LEU A 313 1.80 5.06 -8.09
CA LEU A 313 1.93 4.24 -9.31
C LEU A 313 3.36 3.70 -9.47
N ILE A 314 4.38 4.54 -9.30
CA ILE A 314 5.78 4.10 -9.33
C ILE A 314 6.01 3.00 -8.30
N SER A 315 5.50 3.17 -7.09
CA SER A 315 5.64 2.19 -6.02
C SER A 315 4.94 0.87 -6.35
N SER A 316 3.71 0.90 -6.85
CA SER A 316 2.97 -0.31 -7.24
C SER A 316 3.63 -1.01 -8.43
N GLY A 317 4.01 -0.26 -9.47
CA GLY A 317 4.70 -0.78 -10.65
C GLY A 317 6.02 -1.47 -10.30
N THR A 318 6.78 -0.93 -9.34
CA THR A 318 8.04 -1.53 -8.89
C THR A 318 7.83 -2.91 -8.28
N VAL A 319 6.84 -3.07 -7.40
CA VAL A 319 6.57 -4.37 -6.78
C VAL A 319 5.98 -5.35 -7.80
N LEU A 320 5.11 -4.90 -8.71
CA LEU A 320 4.57 -5.75 -9.79
C LEU A 320 5.68 -6.23 -10.75
N ALA A 321 6.59 -5.33 -11.16
CA ALA A 321 7.74 -5.72 -12.00
C ALA A 321 8.65 -6.73 -11.29
N ALA A 322 8.91 -6.52 -9.99
CA ALA A 322 9.66 -7.46 -9.17
C ALA A 322 8.98 -8.83 -9.05
N THR A 323 7.64 -8.86 -8.92
CA THR A 323 6.85 -10.10 -8.95
C THR A 323 7.00 -10.83 -10.27
N GLY A 324 7.02 -10.09 -11.40
CA GLY A 324 7.24 -10.64 -12.74
C GLY A 324 8.64 -11.26 -12.93
N ILE A 325 9.68 -10.75 -12.25
CA ILE A 325 11.01 -11.38 -12.25
C ILE A 325 10.98 -12.73 -11.53
N GLY A 326 10.22 -12.85 -10.44
CA GLY A 326 9.96 -14.13 -9.76
C GLY A 326 11.16 -14.73 -9.02
N GLN A 327 12.13 -13.93 -8.58
CA GLN A 327 13.30 -14.37 -7.81
C GLN A 327 13.14 -14.01 -6.33
N VAL A 328 13.57 -14.90 -5.43
CA VAL A 328 13.47 -14.72 -3.97
C VAL A 328 14.13 -13.42 -3.50
N GLY A 329 15.36 -13.15 -3.95
CA GLY A 329 16.10 -11.94 -3.59
C GLY A 329 15.41 -10.66 -4.04
N VAL A 330 14.85 -10.66 -5.27
CA VAL A 330 14.09 -9.53 -5.84
C VAL A 330 12.79 -9.31 -5.06
N THR A 331 12.08 -10.39 -4.73
CA THR A 331 10.87 -10.33 -3.89
C THR A 331 11.19 -9.74 -2.50
N SER A 332 12.30 -10.15 -1.88
CA SER A 332 12.75 -9.58 -0.59
C SER A 332 12.98 -8.06 -0.67
N GLY A 333 13.73 -7.61 -1.68
CA GLY A 333 13.95 -6.18 -1.92
C GLY A 333 12.66 -5.42 -2.20
N ALA A 334 11.74 -6.03 -2.96
CA ALA A 334 10.43 -5.45 -3.27
C ALA A 334 9.54 -5.31 -2.03
N LEU A 335 9.56 -6.25 -1.10
CA LEU A 335 8.83 -6.16 0.18
C LEU A 335 9.37 -5.02 1.04
N PHE A 336 10.70 -4.87 1.13
CA PHE A 336 11.28 -3.73 1.83
C PHE A 336 10.89 -2.40 1.17
N TYR A 337 10.94 -2.34 -0.17
CA TYR A 337 10.53 -1.17 -0.94
C TYR A 337 9.05 -0.84 -0.74
N LEU A 338 8.18 -1.84 -0.70
CA LEU A 338 6.74 -1.69 -0.44
C LEU A 338 6.49 -0.97 0.89
N VAL A 339 7.14 -1.40 1.96
CA VAL A 339 6.99 -0.80 3.30
C VAL A 339 7.51 0.64 3.31
N SER A 340 8.75 0.85 2.87
CA SER A 340 9.39 2.17 2.87
C SER A 340 8.62 3.19 2.02
N SER A 341 8.25 2.82 0.78
CA SER A 341 7.54 3.70 -0.13
C SER A 341 6.13 4.03 0.37
N THR A 342 5.41 3.06 0.97
CA THR A 342 4.06 3.29 1.49
C THR A 342 4.06 4.28 2.66
N LEU A 343 5.01 4.14 3.60
CA LEU A 343 5.15 5.08 4.72
C LEU A 343 5.54 6.48 4.24
N GLY A 344 6.51 6.58 3.31
CA GLY A 344 6.95 7.85 2.75
C GLY A 344 5.84 8.58 1.99
N ILE A 345 5.08 7.86 1.16
CA ILE A 345 3.94 8.42 0.40
C ILE A 345 2.81 8.81 1.35
N GLY A 346 2.52 7.99 2.37
CA GLY A 346 1.53 8.31 3.39
C GLY A 346 1.88 9.59 4.15
N ALA A 347 3.14 9.75 4.58
CA ALA A 347 3.65 10.97 5.19
C ALA A 347 3.53 12.18 4.26
N PHE A 348 3.84 11.98 2.97
CA PHE A 348 3.76 13.02 1.95
C PHE A 348 2.33 13.53 1.75
N PHE A 349 1.31 12.65 1.67
CA PHE A 349 -0.09 13.08 1.56
C PHE A 349 -0.56 13.89 2.77
N LEU A 350 -0.13 13.54 3.98
CA LEU A 350 -0.43 14.34 5.17
C LEU A 350 0.26 15.72 5.13
N LEU A 351 1.48 15.78 4.61
CA LEU A 351 2.30 16.98 4.54
C LEU A 351 1.77 17.98 3.49
N VAL A 352 1.28 17.50 2.35
CA VAL A 352 0.83 18.34 1.23
C VAL A 352 -0.19 19.39 1.67
N GLU A 353 -1.20 19.03 2.48
CA GLU A 353 -2.19 19.97 2.96
C GLU A 353 -1.58 21.09 3.81
N LEU A 354 -0.62 20.74 4.70
CA LEU A 354 0.01 21.73 5.58
C LEU A 354 0.79 22.77 4.79
N ILE A 355 1.43 22.34 3.72
CA ILE A 355 2.20 23.19 2.82
C ILE A 355 1.26 24.06 1.98
N GLU A 356 0.16 23.52 1.48
CA GLU A 356 -0.78 24.23 0.62
C GLU A 356 -1.66 25.22 1.37
N ARG A 357 -1.83 25.10 2.69
CA ARG A 357 -2.58 26.07 3.51
C ARG A 357 -2.03 27.51 3.47
N GLY A 358 -0.74 27.67 3.21
CA GLY A 358 -0.09 29.00 3.09
C GLY A 358 -0.17 29.61 1.69
N ARG A 359 -0.85 28.93 0.74
CA ARG A 359 -0.95 29.39 -0.65
C ARG A 359 -2.26 30.11 -0.91
N GLU A 360 -2.19 31.23 -1.63
CA GLU A 360 -3.38 31.87 -2.15
C GLU A 360 -4.01 31.03 -3.28
N PRO A 361 -5.36 30.99 -3.38
CA PRO A 361 -6.02 30.34 -4.52
C PRO A 361 -5.57 30.98 -5.83
N GLY A 362 -4.99 30.19 -6.72
CA GLY A 362 -4.48 30.67 -8.03
C GLY A 362 -3.00 30.97 -8.10
N ALA A 363 -2.26 30.96 -6.99
CA ALA A 363 -0.81 31.23 -6.97
C ALA A 363 -0.01 30.27 -7.86
N ASP A 364 -0.46 29.03 -8.04
CA ASP A 364 0.18 28.07 -8.94
C ASP A 364 0.05 28.48 -10.42
N MET A 365 -1.11 29.01 -10.82
CA MET A 365 -1.33 29.48 -12.19
C MET A 365 -0.47 30.71 -12.51
N ILE A 366 -0.34 31.61 -11.55
CA ILE A 366 0.51 32.79 -11.67
C ILE A 366 2.00 32.41 -11.71
N ALA A 367 2.43 31.48 -10.85
CA ALA A 367 3.81 31.00 -10.83
C ALA A 367 4.21 30.30 -12.14
N VAL A 368 3.32 29.50 -12.72
CA VAL A 368 3.53 28.84 -14.01
C VAL A 368 3.56 29.83 -15.16
N THR A 369 2.69 30.83 -15.14
CA THR A 369 2.67 31.89 -16.14
C THR A 369 3.96 32.69 -16.09
N ARG A 370 4.46 33.04 -14.92
CA ARG A 370 5.75 33.71 -14.74
C ARG A 370 6.94 32.86 -15.22
N GLU A 371 6.96 31.56 -14.90
CA GLU A 371 7.99 30.62 -15.35
C GLU A 371 7.98 30.47 -16.90
N ALA A 372 6.77 30.49 -17.51
CA ALA A 372 6.63 30.35 -18.97
C ALA A 372 6.94 31.61 -19.75
N TYR A 373 6.71 32.79 -19.19
CA TYR A 373 6.89 34.08 -19.90
C TYR A 373 8.12 34.85 -19.49
N GLY A 374 8.94 34.34 -18.56
CA GLY A 374 10.23 34.91 -18.21
C GLY A 374 10.17 36.36 -17.68
N GLU A 375 9.06 36.74 -17.00
CA GLU A 375 9.00 38.04 -16.34
C GLU A 375 9.98 38.04 -15.15
N GLU A 376 11.17 38.60 -15.38
CA GLU A 376 12.05 39.01 -14.29
C GLU A 376 11.32 40.12 -13.50
N VAL A 377 11.02 39.83 -12.25
CA VAL A 377 10.63 40.87 -11.31
C VAL A 377 11.84 41.77 -11.14
N GLU A 378 11.79 42.99 -11.67
CA GLU A 378 12.69 44.06 -11.21
C GLU A 378 12.49 44.18 -9.69
N THR A 379 13.35 43.48 -8.96
CA THR A 379 13.52 43.73 -7.54
C THR A 379 14.18 45.09 -7.44
N ASP A 380 13.42 46.12 -7.05
CA ASP A 380 14.01 47.35 -6.50
C ASP A 380 15.04 46.88 -5.46
N GLU A 381 16.31 47.15 -5.76
CA GLU A 381 17.43 46.92 -4.87
C GLU A 381 17.28 47.75 -3.60
N ALA A 382 16.50 47.26 -2.67
CA ALA A 382 16.65 47.65 -1.28
C ALA A 382 17.77 46.77 -0.70
N GLU A 383 19.00 47.27 -0.87
CA GLU A 383 20.16 46.81 -0.11
C GLU A 383 19.85 46.88 1.39
N GLY A 384 19.47 45.78 1.93
CA GLY A 384 19.39 45.51 3.34
C GLY A 384 19.68 44.05 3.54
N ASP A 385 20.78 43.76 4.21
CA ASP A 385 21.25 42.48 4.70
C ASP A 385 20.22 41.90 5.68
N VAL A 386 19.03 41.63 5.19
CA VAL A 386 17.94 40.99 5.98
C VAL A 386 17.97 39.52 5.62
N GLY A 387 18.72 38.75 6.40
CA GLY A 387 18.51 37.32 6.47
C GLY A 387 17.04 37.05 6.73
N ILE A 388 16.33 36.47 5.77
CA ILE A 388 14.92 36.10 5.91
C ILE A 388 14.86 35.18 7.14
N ALA A 389 14.25 35.65 8.20
CA ALA A 389 14.00 34.83 9.39
C ALA A 389 13.05 33.71 8.97
N ILE A 390 13.60 32.53 8.66
CA ILE A 390 12.83 31.31 8.37
C ILE A 390 12.06 31.02 9.66
N VAL A 391 10.75 31.28 9.65
CA VAL A 391 9.89 30.96 10.79
C VAL A 391 10.06 29.47 11.04
N ALA A 392 10.28 29.05 12.29
CA ALA A 392 10.60 27.68 12.68
C ALA A 392 9.61 26.63 12.08
N THR A 393 8.35 27.02 11.90
CA THR A 393 7.31 26.20 11.25
C THR A 393 7.66 25.89 9.77
N MET A 394 8.12 26.88 9.00
CA MET A 394 8.52 26.65 7.60
C MET A 394 9.77 25.77 7.52
N GLY A 395 10.73 25.97 8.42
CA GLY A 395 11.90 25.10 8.52
C GLY A 395 11.52 23.66 8.80
N LEU A 396 10.59 23.41 9.74
CA LEU A 396 10.10 22.08 10.07
C LEU A 396 9.35 21.42 8.90
N LEU A 397 8.48 22.17 8.20
CA LEU A 397 7.80 21.69 6.99
C LEU A 397 8.80 21.37 5.88
N GLY A 398 9.85 22.21 5.70
CA GLY A 398 10.92 21.98 4.74
C GLY A 398 11.71 20.71 5.01
N VAL A 399 12.08 20.46 6.28
CA VAL A 399 12.77 19.22 6.69
C VAL A 399 11.89 18.01 6.43
N ALA A 400 10.59 18.06 6.79
CA ALA A 400 9.66 16.98 6.52
C ALA A 400 9.47 16.74 5.01
N PHE A 401 9.41 17.80 4.20
CA PHE A 401 9.33 17.69 2.75
C PHE A 401 10.57 17.03 2.14
N ILE A 402 11.77 17.45 2.57
CA ILE A 402 13.03 16.82 2.15
C ILE A 402 13.06 15.36 2.57
N GLY A 403 12.63 15.03 3.79
CA GLY A 403 12.52 13.66 4.27
C GLY A 403 11.63 12.80 3.37
N CYS A 404 10.42 13.28 3.05
CA CYS A 404 9.52 12.60 2.11
C CYS A 404 10.16 12.45 0.71
N ALA A 405 10.77 13.52 0.19
CA ALA A 405 11.42 13.50 -1.12
C ALA A 405 12.56 12.47 -1.20
N LEU A 406 13.41 12.39 -0.17
CA LEU A 406 14.50 11.40 -0.10
C LEU A 406 13.97 9.96 -0.07
N VAL A 407 12.92 9.68 0.72
CA VAL A 407 12.31 8.33 0.79
C VAL A 407 11.71 7.96 -0.56
N ILE A 408 10.89 8.84 -1.16
CA ILE A 408 10.15 8.54 -2.40
C ILE A 408 11.09 8.47 -3.60
N ALA A 409 12.03 9.39 -3.75
CA ALA A 409 13.04 9.32 -4.81
C ALA A 409 14.00 8.14 -4.64
N GLY A 410 14.17 7.65 -3.39
CA GLY A 410 15.08 6.56 -3.07
C GLY A 410 16.54 7.02 -3.00
N LEU A 411 16.78 8.13 -2.31
CA LEU A 411 18.10 8.72 -2.11
C LEU A 411 18.64 8.45 -0.70
N PRO A 412 19.98 8.33 -0.54
CA PRO A 412 20.58 8.25 0.80
C PRO A 412 20.20 9.49 1.64
N PRO A 413 20.12 9.38 2.96
CA PRO A 413 20.43 8.22 3.82
C PRO A 413 19.21 7.40 4.27
N LEU A 414 18.04 7.54 3.64
CA LEU A 414 16.79 6.95 4.13
C LEU A 414 16.48 5.58 3.52
N SER A 415 15.50 4.87 4.12
CA SER A 415 15.11 3.49 3.81
C SER A 415 14.75 3.25 2.34
N GLY A 416 14.24 4.27 1.63
CA GLY A 416 13.94 4.18 0.20
C GLY A 416 15.15 3.83 -0.67
N PHE A 417 16.34 4.35 -0.31
CA PHE A 417 17.59 4.00 -1.00
C PHE A 417 17.99 2.56 -0.75
N ILE A 418 18.00 2.12 0.52
CA ILE A 418 18.38 0.75 0.88
C ILE A 418 17.45 -0.26 0.20
N ALA A 419 16.16 0.03 0.18
CA ALA A 419 15.16 -0.81 -0.46
C ALA A 419 15.39 -0.98 -1.97
N LYS A 420 15.59 0.14 -2.70
CA LYS A 420 15.90 0.11 -4.14
C LYS A 420 17.24 -0.58 -4.40
N PHE A 421 18.24 -0.30 -3.58
CA PHE A 421 19.57 -0.92 -3.70
C PHE A 421 19.50 -2.44 -3.52
N ALA A 422 18.83 -2.93 -2.46
CA ALA A 422 18.66 -4.35 -2.22
C ALA A 422 17.93 -5.06 -3.38
N LEU A 423 16.86 -4.44 -3.88
CA LEU A 423 16.09 -4.95 -5.01
C LEU A 423 16.95 -5.02 -6.29
N LEU A 424 17.71 -3.98 -6.60
CA LEU A 424 18.53 -3.91 -7.80
C LEU A 424 19.73 -4.86 -7.73
N VAL A 425 20.40 -4.97 -6.59
CA VAL A 425 21.49 -5.93 -6.40
C VAL A 425 20.99 -7.34 -6.64
N ALA A 426 19.82 -7.71 -6.10
CA ALA A 426 19.25 -9.04 -6.32
C ALA A 426 18.85 -9.27 -7.79
N ALA A 427 18.32 -8.26 -8.49
CA ALA A 427 17.94 -8.37 -9.90
C ALA A 427 19.15 -8.49 -10.85
N LEU A 428 20.30 -7.89 -10.48
CA LEU A 428 21.52 -7.95 -11.27
C LEU A 428 22.38 -9.18 -10.98
N HIS A 429 22.21 -9.81 -9.81
CA HIS A 429 22.99 -10.98 -9.38
C HIS A 429 22.02 -12.10 -8.97
N PRO A 430 21.31 -12.71 -9.93
CA PRO A 430 20.44 -13.85 -9.64
C PRO A 430 21.26 -15.04 -9.15
N ALA A 431 20.78 -15.70 -8.08
CA ALA A 431 21.48 -16.84 -7.49
C ALA A 431 21.59 -18.05 -8.43
N ASP A 432 20.71 -18.14 -9.42
CA ASP A 432 20.54 -19.30 -10.31
C ASP A 432 21.31 -19.16 -11.64
N GLN A 433 22.09 -18.08 -11.84
CA GLN A 433 22.83 -17.86 -13.08
C GLN A 433 24.35 -17.88 -12.85
N PRO A 434 25.13 -18.27 -13.89
CA PRO A 434 26.60 -18.22 -13.82
C PRO A 434 27.10 -16.81 -13.47
N ALA A 435 28.16 -16.74 -12.69
CA ALA A 435 28.76 -15.47 -12.29
C ALA A 435 29.09 -14.61 -13.55
N GLY A 436 28.45 -13.45 -13.65
CA GLY A 436 28.66 -12.47 -14.72
C GLY A 436 27.54 -12.38 -15.78
N ALA A 437 26.55 -13.26 -15.79
CA ALA A 437 25.40 -13.16 -16.70
C ALA A 437 24.26 -12.36 -16.03
N VAL A 438 24.05 -11.12 -16.46
CA VAL A 438 22.92 -10.29 -15.98
C VAL A 438 21.75 -10.44 -16.95
N PRO A 439 20.56 -10.87 -16.49
CA PRO A 439 19.39 -11.00 -17.34
C PRO A 439 18.92 -9.63 -17.86
N GLY A 440 18.37 -9.61 -19.09
CA GLY A 440 17.84 -8.38 -19.69
C GLY A 440 16.75 -7.72 -18.84
N SER A 441 15.96 -8.48 -18.11
CA SER A 441 14.96 -8.01 -17.14
C SER A 441 15.60 -7.22 -15.99
N GLY A 442 16.76 -7.63 -15.49
CA GLY A 442 17.52 -6.91 -14.46
C GLY A 442 18.01 -5.55 -14.96
N TRP A 443 18.57 -5.49 -16.17
CA TRP A 443 18.98 -4.23 -16.81
C TRP A 443 17.80 -3.30 -17.08
N ALA A 444 16.66 -3.84 -17.54
CA ALA A 444 15.46 -3.04 -17.78
C ALA A 444 14.92 -2.43 -16.47
N LEU A 445 14.86 -3.24 -15.41
CA LEU A 445 14.43 -2.75 -14.09
C LEU A 445 15.37 -1.70 -13.53
N LEU A 446 16.70 -1.90 -13.64
CA LEU A 446 17.71 -0.92 -13.24
C LEU A 446 17.49 0.41 -13.94
N ALA A 447 17.44 0.40 -15.28
CA ALA A 447 17.29 1.61 -16.07
C ALA A 447 16.02 2.38 -15.71
N VAL A 448 14.89 1.68 -15.63
CA VAL A 448 13.59 2.30 -15.33
C VAL A 448 13.53 2.83 -13.89
N LEU A 449 14.10 2.13 -12.90
CA LEU A 449 14.14 2.60 -11.51
C LEU A 449 15.05 3.80 -11.32
N ILE A 450 16.20 3.86 -12.00
CA ILE A 450 17.09 5.03 -11.96
C ILE A 450 16.39 6.23 -12.61
N LEU A 451 15.80 6.05 -13.80
CA LEU A 451 15.09 7.11 -14.50
C LEU A 451 13.90 7.64 -13.67
N SER A 452 13.12 6.74 -13.05
CA SER A 452 12.00 7.14 -12.20
C SER A 452 12.45 7.84 -10.92
N GLY A 453 13.56 7.43 -10.33
CA GLY A 453 14.16 8.08 -9.17
C GLY A 453 14.63 9.49 -9.50
N PHE A 454 15.31 9.67 -10.64
CA PHE A 454 15.74 10.98 -11.14
C PHE A 454 14.54 11.87 -11.47
N ALA A 455 13.52 11.34 -12.16
CA ALA A 455 12.29 12.06 -12.46
C ALA A 455 11.60 12.56 -11.18
N THR A 456 11.50 11.69 -10.18
CA THR A 456 10.92 12.03 -8.87
C THR A 456 11.75 13.11 -8.16
N LEU A 457 13.09 13.01 -8.17
CA LEU A 457 13.98 14.00 -7.59
C LEU A 457 13.78 15.38 -8.21
N VAL A 458 13.77 15.46 -9.54
CA VAL A 458 13.56 16.72 -10.28
C VAL A 458 12.18 17.31 -9.96
N ALA A 459 11.13 16.48 -9.96
CA ALA A 459 9.77 16.92 -9.66
C ALA A 459 9.64 17.44 -8.21
N MET A 460 10.23 16.74 -7.24
CA MET A 460 10.23 17.14 -5.83
C MET A 460 11.06 18.41 -5.62
N ALA A 461 12.25 18.51 -6.23
CA ALA A 461 13.08 19.71 -6.14
C ALA A 461 12.34 20.93 -6.70
N ARG A 462 11.72 20.81 -7.88
CA ARG A 462 10.91 21.86 -8.50
C ARG A 462 9.71 22.24 -7.63
N ALA A 463 9.01 21.27 -7.05
CA ALA A 463 7.92 21.51 -6.12
C ALA A 463 8.43 22.23 -4.85
N GLY A 464 9.56 21.79 -4.28
CA GLY A 464 10.18 22.41 -3.12
C GLY A 464 10.59 23.87 -3.36
N ILE A 465 11.21 24.16 -4.51
CA ILE A 465 11.58 25.54 -4.89
C ILE A 465 10.32 26.41 -4.95
N ARG A 466 9.28 25.98 -5.64
CA ARG A 466 8.01 26.72 -5.72
C ARG A 466 7.34 26.92 -4.35
N ILE A 467 7.45 25.92 -3.48
CA ILE A 467 6.79 25.93 -2.16
C ILE A 467 7.58 26.82 -1.18
N PHE A 468 8.88 26.74 -1.12
CA PHE A 468 9.67 27.35 -0.05
C PHE A 468 10.42 28.63 -0.48
N TRP A 469 10.68 28.85 -1.79
CA TRP A 469 11.51 29.97 -2.27
C TRP A 469 10.81 30.97 -3.21
N ALA A 470 9.70 30.59 -3.84
CA ALA A 470 9.16 31.37 -4.97
C ALA A 470 8.23 32.55 -4.60
N SER A 471 8.03 32.92 -3.32
CA SER A 471 7.15 34.05 -2.99
C SER A 471 7.51 34.71 -1.66
N PRO A 472 7.87 36.01 -1.66
CA PRO A 472 8.18 36.76 -0.43
C PRO A 472 6.92 37.06 0.41
N ASP A 473 5.72 37.10 -0.16
CA ASP A 473 4.47 37.51 0.51
C ASP A 473 3.66 36.38 1.14
N ARG A 474 4.30 35.25 1.47
CA ARG A 474 3.59 34.09 2.01
C ARG A 474 3.22 34.25 3.47
N THR A 475 1.95 34.01 3.76
CA THR A 475 1.49 33.79 5.13
C THR A 475 2.00 32.44 5.64
N VAL A 476 2.68 32.45 6.78
CA VAL A 476 3.14 31.22 7.41
C VAL A 476 1.93 30.38 7.86
N PRO A 477 1.77 29.13 7.39
CA PRO A 477 0.65 28.30 7.77
C PRO A 477 0.69 28.02 9.28
N ARG A 478 -0.47 28.12 9.93
CA ARG A 478 -0.59 27.69 11.33
C ARG A 478 -0.66 26.18 11.37
N VAL A 479 0.41 25.55 11.83
CA VAL A 479 0.52 24.09 11.98
C VAL A 479 0.42 23.72 13.45
N ARG A 480 -0.43 22.73 13.75
CA ARG A 480 -0.58 22.18 15.10
C ARG A 480 0.32 20.98 15.29
N VAL A 481 0.79 20.76 16.52
CA VAL A 481 1.60 19.57 16.84
C VAL A 481 0.90 18.26 16.44
N ILE A 482 -0.41 18.18 16.66
CA ILE A 482 -1.23 17.01 16.31
C ILE A 482 -1.25 16.70 14.80
N GLU A 483 -0.95 17.68 13.94
CA GLU A 483 -0.85 17.50 12.49
C GLU A 483 0.57 17.11 12.08
N MET A 484 1.57 17.67 12.76
CA MET A 484 2.98 17.41 12.40
C MET A 484 3.51 16.10 12.99
N ALA A 485 3.07 15.74 14.20
CA ALA A 485 3.55 14.55 14.88
C ALA A 485 3.35 13.25 14.08
N PRO A 486 2.21 12.98 13.42
CA PRO A 486 2.04 11.79 12.58
C PRO A 486 2.99 11.75 11.40
N ILE A 487 3.28 12.89 10.76
CA ILE A 487 4.22 12.98 9.64
C ILE A 487 5.62 12.63 10.10
N MET A 488 6.08 13.27 11.19
CA MET A 488 7.39 12.99 11.77
C MET A 488 7.51 11.57 12.28
N PHE A 489 6.43 10.98 12.81
CA PHE A 489 6.38 9.58 13.24
C PHE A 489 6.60 8.62 12.06
N LEU A 490 5.93 8.82 10.92
CA LEU A 490 6.12 8.00 9.73
C LEU A 490 7.55 8.14 9.17
N LEU A 491 8.09 9.35 9.11
CA LEU A 491 9.47 9.59 8.68
C LEU A 491 10.49 9.01 9.65
N PHE A 492 10.22 9.06 10.96
CA PHE A 492 11.03 8.42 11.97
C PHE A 492 11.10 6.89 11.78
N ILE A 493 9.97 6.25 11.44
CA ILE A 493 9.96 4.81 11.11
C ILE A 493 10.81 4.54 9.87
N CYS A 494 10.75 5.38 8.83
CA CYS A 494 11.62 5.25 7.66
C CYS A 494 13.11 5.40 8.02
N ALA A 495 13.46 6.32 8.90
CA ALA A 495 14.82 6.47 9.41
C ALA A 495 15.24 5.26 10.29
N ALA A 496 14.34 4.78 11.13
CA ALA A 496 14.56 3.58 11.96
C ALA A 496 14.82 2.34 11.10
N GLN A 497 14.10 2.15 10.00
CA GLN A 497 14.36 1.07 9.04
C GLN A 497 15.75 1.16 8.41
N THR A 498 16.33 2.35 8.30
CA THR A 498 17.72 2.52 7.84
C THR A 498 18.72 2.05 8.89
N VAL A 499 18.51 2.47 10.14
CA VAL A 499 19.40 2.09 11.25
C VAL A 499 19.37 0.57 11.51
N TRP A 500 18.16 -0.02 11.46
CA TRP A 500 17.94 -1.45 11.66
C TRP A 500 17.75 -2.21 10.35
N ALA A 501 18.40 -1.77 9.27
CA ALA A 501 18.24 -2.41 7.95
C ALA A 501 18.56 -3.91 7.95
N GLY A 502 19.58 -4.34 8.71
CA GLY A 502 19.99 -5.75 8.80
C GLY A 502 18.86 -6.68 9.28
N PRO A 503 18.28 -6.48 10.47
CA PRO A 503 17.12 -7.26 10.93
C PRO A 503 15.92 -7.19 9.97
N VAL A 504 15.60 -6.01 9.44
CA VAL A 504 14.48 -5.84 8.50
C VAL A 504 14.71 -6.63 7.22
N ILE A 505 15.90 -6.57 6.62
CA ILE A 505 16.23 -7.34 5.41
C ILE A 505 16.14 -8.84 5.67
N ARG A 506 16.63 -9.33 6.82
CA ARG A 506 16.51 -10.76 7.17
C ARG A 506 15.05 -11.21 7.27
N PHE A 507 14.18 -10.39 7.87
CA PHE A 507 12.74 -10.67 7.92
C PHE A 507 12.13 -10.71 6.50
N MET A 508 12.47 -9.74 5.63
CA MET A 508 11.99 -9.71 4.24
C MET A 508 12.49 -10.90 3.43
N GLN A 509 13.72 -11.34 3.64
CA GLN A 509 14.27 -12.55 3.03
C GLN A 509 13.51 -13.80 3.49
N ALA A 510 13.28 -13.95 4.79
CA ALA A 510 12.50 -15.07 5.32
C ALA A 510 11.05 -15.08 4.80
N ALA A 511 10.42 -13.89 4.68
CA ALA A 511 9.10 -13.75 4.07
C ALA A 511 9.10 -14.13 2.59
N ALA A 512 10.11 -13.68 1.82
CA ALA A 512 10.25 -14.02 0.41
C ALA A 512 10.47 -15.53 0.19
N HIS A 513 11.35 -16.15 0.97
CA HIS A 513 11.54 -17.61 0.92
C HIS A 513 10.24 -18.36 1.20
N SER A 514 9.50 -17.95 2.23
CA SER A 514 8.22 -18.56 2.57
C SER A 514 7.17 -18.46 1.45
N LEU A 515 7.19 -17.37 0.66
CA LEU A 515 6.30 -17.17 -0.48
C LEU A 515 6.66 -18.02 -1.68
N HIS A 516 7.94 -18.24 -1.91
CA HIS A 516 8.44 -19.06 -3.02
C HIS A 516 8.44 -20.58 -2.71
N SER A 517 8.11 -20.99 -1.47
CA SER A 517 7.95 -22.38 -1.03
C SER A 517 6.51 -22.62 -0.58
N PRO A 518 5.56 -22.82 -1.53
CA PRO A 518 4.13 -22.93 -1.21
C PRO A 518 3.75 -24.22 -0.47
N ALA A 519 4.59 -25.26 -0.53
CA ALA A 519 4.30 -26.59 0.06
C ALA A 519 3.94 -26.51 1.55
N ASP A 520 4.70 -25.72 2.32
CA ASP A 520 4.42 -25.53 3.75
C ASP A 520 3.10 -24.78 3.99
N TYR A 521 2.77 -23.78 3.13
CA TYR A 521 1.50 -23.05 3.22
C TYR A 521 0.32 -23.99 2.96
N ILE A 522 0.45 -24.86 1.97
CA ILE A 522 -0.56 -25.85 1.59
C ILE A 522 -0.78 -26.85 2.72
N SER A 523 0.30 -27.41 3.26
CA SER A 523 0.21 -28.39 4.35
C SER A 523 -0.38 -27.80 5.62
N ASP A 524 0.07 -26.62 6.06
CA ASP A 524 -0.41 -25.98 7.30
C ASP A 524 -1.91 -25.61 7.25
N VAL A 525 -2.42 -25.23 6.07
CA VAL A 525 -3.83 -24.86 5.88
C VAL A 525 -4.72 -26.10 5.74
N LEU A 526 -4.28 -27.10 4.96
CA LEU A 526 -5.10 -28.29 4.65
C LEU A 526 -4.98 -29.41 5.70
N ASP A 527 -3.91 -29.43 6.51
CA ASP A 527 -3.75 -30.45 7.55
C ASP A 527 -4.86 -30.38 8.57
N THR A 528 -5.79 -31.29 8.43
CA THR A 528 -6.87 -31.54 9.38
C THR A 528 -6.30 -32.33 10.56
N GLY A 529 -5.62 -31.62 11.50
CA GLY A 529 -5.48 -32.13 12.88
C GLY A 529 -4.96 -33.54 13.10
N SER A 530 -3.91 -33.97 12.37
CA SER A 530 -3.22 -35.24 12.68
C SER A 530 -2.39 -35.18 13.98
N SER A 531 -2.14 -33.98 14.50
CA SER A 531 -1.37 -33.79 15.74
C SER A 531 -2.16 -34.04 17.05
N SER A 532 -3.48 -34.17 17.01
CA SER A 532 -4.30 -34.45 18.21
C SER A 532 -4.50 -35.93 18.53
N ARG A 533 -4.03 -36.88 17.68
CA ARG A 533 -4.17 -38.31 17.89
C ARG A 533 -2.93 -39.02 18.44
N GLN A 534 -1.82 -38.34 18.66
CA GLN A 534 -0.63 -38.94 19.30
C GLN A 534 -0.56 -38.76 20.83
N GLY A 535 -1.53 -38.09 21.45
CA GLY A 535 -1.57 -37.85 22.91
C GLY A 535 -2.48 -38.77 23.73
N GLU A 536 -3.33 -39.58 23.11
CA GLU A 536 -4.30 -40.44 23.82
C GLU A 536 -3.99 -41.96 23.77
N GLY A 537 -2.74 -42.31 23.49
CA GLY A 537 -2.32 -43.72 23.47
C GLY A 537 -1.10 -43.97 24.31
N LYS A 538 -1.13 -43.68 25.61
CA LYS A 538 -0.29 -44.32 26.65
C LYS A 538 -0.95 -44.19 28.02
#